data_7bd370f08474a397520221426f32f1aa
#
_entry.id   7bd370f08474a397520221426f32f1aa
#
_cell.length_a   1.000
_cell.length_b   1.000
_cell.length_c   1.000
_cell.angle_alpha   90.00
_cell.angle_beta   90.00
_cell.angle_gamma   90.00
#
_symmetry.space_group_name_H-M   'P 1'
#
loop_
_entity.id
_entity.type
_entity.pdbx_description
1 polymer ?
#
loop_
_entity_poly.entity_id
_entity_poly.type
_entity_poly.pdbx_seq_one_letter_code
_entity_poly.pdbx_strand_id
1 'polypeptide(L)'
;MEFRVETDSMGGVKVPSDKYYGAQTARSLMNFKIGGERFPRELIRALGILKKAAALTNKGLGILPEEKADLIVKAADEVIEGKLDDNFPLVVWQTGSGTQTNMNANEVISNRAIELAGGQVGSKKPIHPNDDVNKAQSSNDTFPTAMHIAAVEEIHRRLIPMVTKLKDALKEKSDEFKDIIKIGRTHLMDATPLTLGQEFSGYVQQLTNGLERINDCLPRLYELALGGTAVGTGLNTHPEFAIKAAEKIAELTGKSFKSARNKFEALAAHDALVELSGVLKTIAASLMKIANDVRWLGSGPRAGIGELLLPENEPGSSIMPGKVNPTQSEAMTMVCVQVFGNDTTVNISGASGNFELNVFKPVIIYNVLQSIRLISDACESFTDNCVVGIQPNERNINKHLNDSLMLVTALNPHIGYDNAAKIAKKAHKENKTLKEAAIELEILTAEKFDEIVKPEKMIGPKA
;
A
#
# COMPACT_ATOMS: atom_id res chain seq x y z
N MET A 1 38.76 -10.46 9.46
CA MET A 1 37.44 -10.69 10.08
C MET A 1 37.63 -11.84 11.04
N GLU A 2 37.37 -11.65 12.32
CA GLU A 2 37.45 -12.70 13.33
C GLU A 2 36.16 -13.52 13.33
N PHE A 3 36.27 -14.80 13.69
CA PHE A 3 35.13 -15.72 13.73
C PHE A 3 35.08 -16.41 15.09
N ARG A 4 33.87 -16.61 15.61
CA ARG A 4 33.57 -17.55 16.68
C ARG A 4 32.89 -18.79 16.14
N VAL A 5 32.91 -19.88 16.87
CA VAL A 5 32.18 -21.12 16.53
C VAL A 5 30.91 -21.15 17.35
N GLU A 6 29.77 -21.23 16.70
CA GLU A 6 28.48 -21.53 17.32
C GLU A 6 27.96 -22.89 16.89
N THR A 7 27.07 -23.46 17.65
CA THR A 7 26.55 -24.82 17.40
C THR A 7 25.04 -24.82 17.24
N ASP A 8 24.54 -25.71 16.41
CA ASP A 8 23.15 -26.13 16.36
C ASP A 8 23.05 -27.67 16.36
N SER A 9 21.86 -28.22 16.06
CA SER A 9 21.66 -29.66 16.01
C SER A 9 22.48 -30.39 14.93
N MET A 10 23.04 -29.64 13.98
CA MET A 10 23.88 -30.16 12.88
C MET A 10 25.40 -30.01 13.13
N GLY A 11 25.78 -29.45 14.30
CA GLY A 11 27.18 -29.25 14.67
C GLY A 11 27.66 -27.80 14.62
N GLY A 12 28.98 -27.61 14.67
CA GLY A 12 29.61 -26.30 14.71
C GLY A 12 29.62 -25.55 13.35
N VAL A 13 29.47 -24.24 13.39
CA VAL A 13 29.61 -23.37 12.23
C VAL A 13 30.32 -22.07 12.62
N LYS A 14 31.11 -21.51 11.71
CA LYS A 14 31.80 -20.23 11.91
C LYS A 14 30.84 -19.06 11.71
N VAL A 15 30.79 -18.17 12.68
CA VAL A 15 29.99 -16.94 12.65
C VAL A 15 30.94 -15.75 12.87
N PRO A 16 30.80 -14.62 12.15
CA PRO A 16 31.61 -13.45 12.41
C PRO A 16 31.46 -12.97 13.86
N SER A 17 32.59 -12.66 14.52
CA SER A 17 32.60 -12.35 15.95
C SER A 17 31.88 -11.04 16.31
N ASP A 18 31.75 -10.13 15.33
CA ASP A 18 31.06 -8.85 15.45
C ASP A 18 29.53 -8.91 15.25
N LYS A 19 28.99 -10.10 14.97
CA LYS A 19 27.55 -10.28 14.71
C LYS A 19 26.85 -11.02 15.84
N TYR A 20 25.59 -10.64 16.13
CA TYR A 20 24.75 -11.31 17.11
C TYR A 20 23.98 -12.51 16.56
N TYR A 21 23.83 -12.65 15.23
CA TYR A 21 23.22 -13.86 14.70
C TYR A 21 24.10 -15.08 14.95
N GLY A 22 23.50 -16.28 14.93
CA GLY A 22 24.15 -17.51 15.29
C GLY A 22 24.26 -18.54 14.19
N ALA A 23 24.32 -19.82 14.59
CA ALA A 23 24.59 -20.96 13.72
C ALA A 23 23.53 -21.15 12.63
N GLN A 24 22.24 -21.06 12.96
CA GLN A 24 21.17 -21.30 11.99
C GLN A 24 21.11 -20.19 10.91
N THR A 25 21.31 -18.94 11.33
CA THR A 25 21.43 -17.82 10.38
C THR A 25 22.63 -17.99 9.46
N ALA A 26 23.80 -18.38 10.00
CA ALA A 26 24.98 -18.61 9.19
C ALA A 26 24.77 -19.74 8.16
N ARG A 27 24.08 -20.83 8.52
CA ARG A 27 23.72 -21.88 7.57
C ARG A 27 22.75 -21.38 6.49
N SER A 28 21.78 -20.56 6.85
CA SER A 28 20.85 -19.98 5.87
C SER A 28 21.60 -19.13 4.84
N LEU A 29 22.57 -18.31 5.26
CA LEU A 29 23.43 -17.52 4.36
C LEU A 29 24.26 -18.39 3.41
N MET A 30 24.66 -19.59 3.83
CA MET A 30 25.38 -20.51 2.95
C MET A 30 24.46 -21.23 1.95
N ASN A 31 23.22 -21.56 2.37
CA ASN A 31 22.32 -22.42 1.62
C ASN A 31 21.41 -21.64 0.64
N PHE A 32 21.04 -20.39 0.96
CA PHE A 32 20.09 -19.60 0.19
C PHE A 32 20.77 -18.37 -0.46
N LYS A 33 21.61 -18.65 -1.42
CA LYS A 33 22.26 -17.61 -2.27
C LYS A 33 21.37 -17.30 -3.47
N ILE A 34 20.16 -16.80 -3.21
CA ILE A 34 19.11 -16.56 -4.21
C ILE A 34 18.69 -15.11 -4.13
N GLY A 35 18.80 -14.38 -5.24
CA GLY A 35 18.42 -12.97 -5.30
C GLY A 35 19.19 -12.07 -4.32
N GLY A 36 18.66 -10.88 -4.07
CA GLY A 36 19.22 -9.92 -3.13
C GLY A 36 18.16 -9.30 -2.22
N GLU A 37 16.91 -9.69 -2.39
CA GLU A 37 15.77 -9.12 -1.68
C GLU A 37 15.81 -9.56 -0.21
N ARG A 38 15.79 -8.58 0.67
CA ARG A 38 15.76 -8.77 2.14
C ARG A 38 14.43 -8.30 2.70
N PHE A 39 14.09 -8.82 3.87
CA PHE A 39 12.91 -8.32 4.57
C PHE A 39 13.08 -6.85 4.94
N PRO A 40 12.01 -6.05 4.75
CA PRO A 40 12.03 -4.67 5.19
C PRO A 40 12.05 -4.60 6.73
N ARG A 41 12.53 -3.43 7.20
CA ARG A 41 12.70 -3.13 8.63
C ARG A 41 11.43 -3.39 9.45
N GLU A 42 10.29 -3.18 8.87
CA GLU A 42 8.96 -3.32 9.48
C GLU A 42 8.69 -4.75 9.97
N LEU A 43 9.13 -5.76 9.20
CA LEU A 43 9.00 -7.16 9.64
C LEU A 43 9.94 -7.49 10.78
N ILE A 44 11.17 -6.97 10.75
CA ILE A 44 12.16 -7.17 11.82
C ILE A 44 11.65 -6.53 13.12
N ARG A 45 11.11 -5.30 13.04
CA ARG A 45 10.46 -4.63 14.15
C ARG A 45 9.31 -5.46 14.73
N ALA A 46 8.46 -5.99 13.87
CA ALA A 46 7.33 -6.84 14.28
C ALA A 46 7.79 -8.10 15.02
N LEU A 47 8.88 -8.73 14.57
CA LEU A 47 9.50 -9.85 15.30
C LEU A 47 9.99 -9.41 16.68
N GLY A 48 10.63 -8.25 16.81
CA GLY A 48 11.04 -7.68 18.10
C GLY A 48 9.84 -7.50 19.05
N ILE A 49 8.76 -6.89 18.58
CA ILE A 49 7.51 -6.70 19.36
C ILE A 49 6.96 -8.06 19.83
N LEU A 50 6.88 -9.03 18.91
CA LEU A 50 6.39 -10.37 19.22
C LEU A 50 7.24 -11.06 20.30
N LYS A 51 8.57 -11.03 20.15
CA LYS A 51 9.50 -11.66 21.11
C LYS A 51 9.44 -10.99 22.48
N LYS A 52 9.33 -9.66 22.52
CA LYS A 52 9.09 -8.91 23.76
C LYS A 52 7.77 -9.33 24.41
N ALA A 53 6.67 -9.37 23.66
CA ALA A 53 5.36 -9.75 24.15
C ALA A 53 5.36 -11.19 24.70
N ALA A 54 5.98 -12.12 23.97
CA ALA A 54 6.08 -13.52 24.39
C ALA A 54 6.89 -13.69 25.69
N ALA A 55 8.02 -12.98 25.83
CA ALA A 55 8.82 -13.01 27.04
C ALA A 55 8.06 -12.46 28.26
N LEU A 56 7.38 -11.30 28.11
CA LEU A 56 6.54 -10.70 29.14
C LEU A 56 5.39 -11.64 29.54
N THR A 57 4.74 -12.26 28.58
CA THR A 57 3.64 -13.21 28.82
C THR A 57 4.15 -14.44 29.55
N ASN A 58 5.25 -15.06 29.12
CA ASN A 58 5.83 -16.22 29.78
C ASN A 58 6.32 -15.90 31.21
N LYS A 59 6.84 -14.70 31.46
CA LYS A 59 7.15 -14.19 32.80
C LYS A 59 5.89 -14.13 33.65
N GLY A 60 4.82 -13.49 33.15
CA GLY A 60 3.56 -13.34 33.88
C GLY A 60 2.83 -14.66 34.15
N LEU A 61 3.10 -15.69 33.36
CA LEU A 61 2.57 -17.07 33.55
C LEU A 61 3.49 -17.94 34.43
N GLY A 62 4.64 -17.42 34.89
CA GLY A 62 5.58 -18.20 35.69
C GLY A 62 6.37 -19.26 34.92
N ILE A 63 6.38 -19.20 33.58
CA ILE A 63 7.02 -20.20 32.70
C ILE A 63 8.47 -19.81 32.38
N LEU A 64 8.77 -18.52 32.37
CA LEU A 64 10.11 -17.96 32.13
C LEU A 64 10.54 -17.19 33.37
N PRO A 65 11.74 -17.46 33.95
CA PRO A 65 12.27 -16.73 35.07
C PRO A 65 12.37 -15.21 34.78
N GLU A 66 12.06 -14.37 35.77
CA GLU A 66 12.02 -12.93 35.63
C GLU A 66 13.32 -12.35 35.06
N GLU A 67 14.46 -12.74 35.62
CA GLU A 67 15.77 -12.26 35.18
C GLU A 67 16.05 -12.55 33.69
N LYS A 68 15.65 -13.72 33.21
CA LYS A 68 15.76 -14.08 31.80
C LYS A 68 14.82 -13.28 30.92
N ALA A 69 13.57 -13.13 31.35
CA ALA A 69 12.58 -12.36 30.61
C ALA A 69 13.02 -10.91 30.46
N ASP A 70 13.54 -10.29 31.51
CA ASP A 70 13.98 -8.89 31.49
C ASP A 70 15.19 -8.67 30.57
N LEU A 71 16.11 -9.63 30.47
CA LEU A 71 17.20 -9.60 29.51
C LEU A 71 16.71 -9.71 28.06
N ILE A 72 15.77 -10.63 27.82
CA ILE A 72 15.15 -10.81 26.48
C ILE A 72 14.40 -9.54 26.09
N VAL A 73 13.62 -8.93 27.00
CA VAL A 73 12.89 -7.69 26.76
C VAL A 73 13.83 -6.55 26.37
N LYS A 74 14.94 -6.35 27.10
CA LYS A 74 15.93 -5.33 26.76
C LYS A 74 16.54 -5.53 25.38
N ALA A 75 16.92 -6.77 25.02
CA ALA A 75 17.47 -7.06 23.70
C ALA A 75 16.42 -6.91 22.59
N ALA A 76 15.17 -7.31 22.86
CA ALA A 76 14.06 -7.13 21.92
C ALA A 76 13.74 -5.64 21.69
N ASP A 77 13.86 -4.78 22.69
CA ASP A 77 13.71 -3.34 22.54
C ASP A 77 14.76 -2.76 21.57
N GLU A 78 16.00 -3.21 21.64
CA GLU A 78 17.04 -2.79 20.69
C GLU A 78 16.72 -3.24 19.24
N VAL A 79 16.09 -4.41 19.05
CA VAL A 79 15.58 -4.84 17.75
C VAL A 79 14.42 -3.94 17.28
N ILE A 80 13.48 -3.63 18.18
CA ILE A 80 12.34 -2.73 17.89
C ILE A 80 12.83 -1.33 17.50
N GLU A 81 13.86 -0.82 18.14
CA GLU A 81 14.46 0.48 17.88
C GLU A 81 15.38 0.54 16.64
N GLY A 82 15.73 -0.61 16.05
CA GLY A 82 16.59 -0.72 14.87
C GLY A 82 18.09 -0.71 15.15
N LYS A 83 18.50 -0.76 16.40
CA LYS A 83 19.91 -0.76 16.79
C LYS A 83 20.67 -2.02 16.33
N LEU A 84 19.94 -3.10 16.03
CA LEU A 84 20.49 -4.41 15.67
C LEU A 84 20.19 -4.81 14.21
N ASP A 85 19.72 -3.90 13.36
CA ASP A 85 19.26 -4.19 11.99
C ASP A 85 20.33 -4.87 11.13
N ASP A 86 21.61 -4.54 11.29
CA ASP A 86 22.74 -5.16 10.57
C ASP A 86 22.93 -6.66 10.89
N ASN A 87 22.18 -7.19 11.84
CA ASN A 87 22.21 -8.59 12.25
C ASN A 87 21.08 -9.44 11.60
N PHE A 88 20.32 -8.85 10.66
CA PHE A 88 19.25 -9.52 9.92
C PHE A 88 19.56 -9.62 8.42
N PRO A 89 20.57 -10.42 8.03
CA PRO A 89 21.10 -10.43 6.68
C PRO A 89 20.36 -11.36 5.70
N LEU A 90 19.32 -12.08 6.17
CA LEU A 90 18.71 -13.15 5.38
C LEU A 90 17.88 -12.63 4.21
N VAL A 91 17.93 -13.38 3.10
CA VAL A 91 17.10 -13.10 1.93
C VAL A 91 15.68 -13.62 2.13
N VAL A 92 14.75 -13.04 1.36
CA VAL A 92 13.34 -13.47 1.30
C VAL A 92 13.23 -14.92 0.79
N TRP A 93 14.10 -15.32 -0.13
CA TRP A 93 14.14 -16.62 -0.78
C TRP A 93 14.78 -17.68 0.14
N GLN A 94 14.04 -18.09 1.15
CA GLN A 94 14.42 -19.04 2.20
C GLN A 94 13.34 -20.10 2.39
N THR A 95 13.37 -20.87 3.49
CA THR A 95 12.27 -21.80 3.80
C THR A 95 10.95 -21.05 3.90
N GLY A 96 9.92 -21.59 3.26
CA GLY A 96 8.64 -20.94 3.11
C GLY A 96 7.84 -20.73 4.41
N SER A 97 8.21 -21.40 5.49
CA SER A 97 7.67 -21.15 6.83
C SER A 97 8.23 -19.89 7.52
N GLY A 98 9.35 -19.35 7.02
CA GLY A 98 10.08 -18.25 7.66
C GLY A 98 10.94 -18.68 8.85
N THR A 99 11.21 -19.96 9.00
CA THR A 99 11.95 -20.50 10.17
C THR A 99 13.33 -19.87 10.33
N GLN A 100 14.09 -19.67 9.24
CA GLN A 100 15.41 -19.06 9.35
C GLN A 100 15.33 -17.63 9.89
N THR A 101 14.36 -16.85 9.47
CA THR A 101 14.18 -15.46 9.98
C THR A 101 13.69 -15.46 11.42
N ASN A 102 12.80 -16.36 11.83
CA ASN A 102 12.43 -16.53 13.24
C ASN A 102 13.66 -16.89 14.08
N MET A 103 14.48 -17.84 13.61
CA MET A 103 15.71 -18.21 14.31
C MET A 103 16.75 -17.10 14.31
N ASN A 104 16.85 -16.31 13.25
CA ASN A 104 17.70 -15.12 13.23
C ASN A 104 17.32 -14.16 14.36
N ALA A 105 16.03 -13.87 14.53
CA ALA A 105 15.56 -13.04 15.64
C ALA A 105 15.88 -13.67 17.01
N ASN A 106 15.65 -14.98 17.17
CA ASN A 106 15.96 -15.69 18.40
C ASN A 106 17.45 -15.64 18.75
N GLU A 107 18.32 -15.87 17.76
CA GLU A 107 19.79 -15.85 17.93
C GLU A 107 20.29 -14.46 18.26
N VAL A 108 19.83 -13.43 17.55
CA VAL A 108 20.22 -12.03 17.80
C VAL A 108 19.81 -11.58 19.20
N ILE A 109 18.56 -11.83 19.59
CA ILE A 109 18.04 -11.47 20.90
C ILE A 109 18.78 -12.24 22.01
N SER A 110 18.98 -13.56 21.82
CA SER A 110 19.72 -14.39 22.77
C SER A 110 21.15 -13.90 22.98
N ASN A 111 21.91 -13.72 21.90
CA ASN A 111 23.30 -13.29 21.97
C ASN A 111 23.46 -11.87 22.55
N ARG A 112 22.56 -10.95 22.21
CA ARG A 112 22.55 -9.61 22.81
C ARG A 112 22.19 -9.66 24.31
N ALA A 113 21.22 -10.48 24.70
CA ALA A 113 20.85 -10.70 26.10
C ALA A 113 22.00 -11.32 26.91
N ILE A 114 22.74 -12.25 26.33
CA ILE A 114 23.96 -12.84 26.94
C ILE A 114 25.01 -11.77 27.19
N GLU A 115 25.28 -10.92 26.21
CA GLU A 115 26.24 -9.81 26.36
C GLU A 115 25.81 -8.81 27.45
N LEU A 116 24.52 -8.44 27.48
CA LEU A 116 23.93 -7.60 28.52
C LEU A 116 24.08 -8.18 29.94
N ALA A 117 24.11 -9.49 30.04
CA ALA A 117 24.37 -10.22 31.27
C ALA A 117 25.87 -10.38 31.61
N GLY A 118 26.79 -9.83 30.80
CA GLY A 118 28.23 -10.01 30.91
C GLY A 118 28.76 -11.37 30.54
N GLY A 119 27.95 -12.17 29.81
CA GLY A 119 28.31 -13.50 29.33
C GLY A 119 29.03 -13.49 27.97
N GLN A 120 29.50 -14.65 27.54
CA GLN A 120 30.17 -14.81 26.25
C GLN A 120 29.16 -15.05 25.14
N VAL A 121 29.13 -14.20 24.13
CA VAL A 121 28.28 -14.33 22.93
C VAL A 121 28.50 -15.70 22.26
N GLY A 122 27.42 -16.38 21.92
CA GLY A 122 27.44 -17.75 21.35
C GLY A 122 27.42 -18.86 22.39
N SER A 123 27.57 -18.58 23.71
CA SER A 123 27.59 -19.58 24.78
C SER A 123 26.22 -20.22 25.05
N LYS A 124 25.13 -19.60 24.62
CA LYS A 124 23.74 -19.97 24.95
C LYS A 124 23.41 -19.90 26.44
N LYS A 125 24.21 -19.17 27.21
CA LYS A 125 24.07 -18.98 28.66
C LYS A 125 24.29 -17.53 29.03
N PRO A 126 23.39 -16.91 29.86
CA PRO A 126 22.25 -17.52 30.55
C PRO A 126 20.99 -17.68 29.67
N ILE A 127 20.97 -17.14 28.44
CA ILE A 127 19.79 -17.18 27.55
C ILE A 127 20.02 -18.12 26.37
N HIS A 128 19.09 -19.06 26.16
CA HIS A 128 19.11 -19.97 25.01
C HIS A 128 18.12 -19.51 23.94
N PRO A 129 18.49 -19.49 22.63
CA PRO A 129 17.61 -18.98 21.57
C PRO A 129 16.31 -19.80 21.42
N ASN A 130 16.35 -21.12 21.57
CA ASN A 130 15.17 -21.98 21.46
C ASN A 130 14.41 -22.12 22.78
N ASP A 131 15.12 -22.35 23.90
CA ASP A 131 14.47 -22.73 25.16
C ASP A 131 13.94 -21.52 25.92
N ASP A 132 14.54 -20.33 25.73
CA ASP A 132 14.15 -19.12 26.43
C ASP A 132 13.47 -18.10 25.47
N VAL A 133 14.14 -17.68 24.38
CA VAL A 133 13.59 -16.64 23.46
C VAL A 133 12.39 -17.17 22.67
N ASN A 134 12.45 -18.42 22.20
CA ASN A 134 11.37 -19.06 21.43
C ASN A 134 10.39 -19.85 22.30
N LYS A 135 10.41 -19.70 23.62
CA LYS A 135 9.58 -20.46 24.55
C LYS A 135 8.09 -20.30 24.26
N ALA A 136 7.37 -21.43 24.24
CA ALA A 136 5.94 -21.52 23.89
C ALA A 136 5.61 -21.07 22.46
N GLN A 137 6.56 -21.12 21.53
CA GLN A 137 6.41 -20.68 20.15
C GLN A 137 6.91 -21.73 19.17
N SER A 138 6.41 -21.62 17.92
CA SER A 138 6.97 -22.26 16.73
C SER A 138 7.19 -21.17 15.68
N SER A 139 8.09 -21.38 14.71
CA SER A 139 8.17 -20.53 13.54
C SER A 139 6.85 -20.46 12.78
N ASN A 140 6.07 -21.55 12.86
CA ASN A 140 4.81 -21.69 12.13
C ASN A 140 3.71 -20.72 12.60
N ASP A 141 3.68 -20.40 13.90
CA ASP A 141 2.74 -19.43 14.48
C ASP A 141 3.38 -18.03 14.67
N THR A 142 4.69 -17.98 14.91
CA THR A 142 5.44 -16.74 15.14
C THR A 142 5.53 -15.88 13.86
N PHE A 143 5.96 -16.50 12.75
CA PHE A 143 6.17 -15.74 11.52
C PHE A 143 4.88 -15.10 10.97
N PRO A 144 3.74 -15.81 10.85
CA PRO A 144 2.49 -15.19 10.42
C PRO A 144 1.99 -14.12 11.41
N THR A 145 2.23 -14.27 12.70
CA THR A 145 1.93 -13.23 13.67
C THR A 145 2.74 -11.96 13.40
N ALA A 146 4.05 -12.09 13.11
CA ALA A 146 4.88 -10.95 12.73
C ALA A 146 4.43 -10.32 11.41
N MET A 147 3.96 -11.13 10.44
CA MET A 147 3.37 -10.63 9.19
C MET A 147 2.17 -9.72 9.46
N HIS A 148 1.25 -10.13 10.31
CA HIS A 148 0.07 -9.36 10.67
C HIS A 148 0.44 -8.07 11.44
N ILE A 149 1.35 -8.15 12.42
CA ILE A 149 1.83 -6.98 13.15
C ILE A 149 2.43 -5.94 12.20
N ALA A 150 3.35 -6.37 11.32
CA ALA A 150 4.01 -5.49 10.36
C ALA A 150 3.02 -4.82 9.41
N ALA A 151 2.08 -5.59 8.84
CA ALA A 151 1.08 -5.06 7.93
C ALA A 151 0.16 -4.03 8.61
N VAL A 152 -0.34 -4.33 9.79
CA VAL A 152 -1.22 -3.43 10.55
C VAL A 152 -0.50 -2.15 10.97
N GLU A 153 0.72 -2.24 11.48
CA GLU A 153 1.49 -1.05 11.84
C GLU A 153 1.70 -0.13 10.63
N GLU A 154 2.09 -0.69 9.47
CA GLU A 154 2.33 0.10 8.26
C GLU A 154 1.04 0.68 7.65
N ILE A 155 -0.07 -0.04 7.72
CA ILE A 155 -1.38 0.50 7.33
C ILE A 155 -1.70 1.76 8.12
N HIS A 156 -1.56 1.72 9.45
CA HIS A 156 -1.88 2.86 10.30
C HIS A 156 -0.84 3.98 10.25
N ARG A 157 0.45 3.62 10.15
CA ARG A 157 1.55 4.60 10.20
C ARG A 157 1.73 5.34 8.88
N ARG A 158 1.49 4.67 7.74
CA ARG A 158 1.83 5.21 6.41
C ARG A 158 0.65 5.20 5.44
N LEU A 159 0.01 4.05 5.23
CA LEU A 159 -0.97 3.91 4.15
C LEU A 159 -2.18 4.83 4.35
N ILE A 160 -2.86 4.71 5.48
CA ILE A 160 -4.04 5.54 5.78
C ILE A 160 -3.69 7.03 5.76
N PRO A 161 -2.63 7.51 6.46
CA PRO A 161 -2.27 8.93 6.41
C PRO A 161 -1.97 9.44 5.00
N MET A 162 -1.22 8.70 4.16
CA MET A 162 -0.81 9.20 2.85
C MET A 162 -1.94 9.15 1.81
N VAL A 163 -2.78 8.11 1.83
CA VAL A 163 -3.98 8.06 0.99
C VAL A 163 -4.97 9.17 1.40
N THR A 164 -5.10 9.43 2.71
CA THR A 164 -5.93 10.54 3.22
C THR A 164 -5.38 11.88 2.76
N LYS A 165 -4.07 12.12 2.87
CA LYS A 165 -3.41 13.34 2.40
C LYS A 165 -3.71 13.62 0.93
N LEU A 166 -3.59 12.61 0.06
CA LEU A 166 -3.91 12.74 -1.36
C LEU A 166 -5.40 13.03 -1.59
N LYS A 167 -6.28 12.28 -0.89
CA LYS A 167 -7.73 12.50 -0.97
C LYS A 167 -8.10 13.94 -0.58
N ASP A 168 -7.53 14.45 0.50
CA ASP A 168 -7.83 15.79 1.01
C ASP A 168 -7.32 16.87 0.05
N ALA A 169 -6.13 16.74 -0.52
CA ALA A 169 -5.61 17.63 -1.53
C ALA A 169 -6.48 17.66 -2.81
N LEU A 170 -6.96 16.49 -3.26
CA LEU A 170 -7.90 16.40 -4.38
C LEU A 170 -9.26 17.03 -4.04
N LYS A 171 -9.70 16.93 -2.77
CA LYS A 171 -10.92 17.58 -2.29
C LYS A 171 -10.79 19.09 -2.32
N GLU A 172 -9.66 19.64 -1.88
CA GLU A 172 -9.37 21.08 -1.97
C GLU A 172 -9.41 21.54 -3.42
N LYS A 173 -8.82 20.79 -4.36
CA LYS A 173 -8.89 21.10 -5.79
C LYS A 173 -10.31 20.99 -6.37
N SER A 174 -11.08 20.00 -5.92
CA SER A 174 -12.50 19.89 -6.29
C SER A 174 -13.30 21.13 -5.88
N ASP A 175 -13.06 21.63 -4.67
CA ASP A 175 -13.74 22.84 -4.17
C ASP A 175 -13.26 24.12 -4.86
N GLU A 176 -11.94 24.23 -5.13
CA GLU A 176 -11.35 25.36 -5.86
C GLU A 176 -11.90 25.46 -7.29
N PHE A 177 -12.10 24.32 -7.96
CA PHE A 177 -12.51 24.26 -9.37
C PHE A 177 -14.02 24.08 -9.57
N LYS A 178 -14.83 24.21 -8.53
CA LYS A 178 -16.28 23.92 -8.54
C LYS A 178 -17.08 24.68 -9.58
N ASP A 179 -16.64 25.90 -9.91
CA ASP A 179 -17.35 26.80 -10.82
C ASP A 179 -16.74 26.86 -12.24
N ILE A 180 -15.67 26.09 -12.50
CA ILE A 180 -14.98 26.04 -13.78
C ILE A 180 -15.66 25.03 -14.70
N ILE A 181 -16.47 25.52 -15.64
CA ILE A 181 -17.21 24.70 -16.59
C ILE A 181 -16.28 24.25 -17.73
N LYS A 182 -16.26 22.97 -18.02
CA LYS A 182 -15.50 22.36 -19.11
C LYS A 182 -16.32 21.32 -19.86
N ILE A 183 -15.83 20.87 -21.02
CA ILE A 183 -16.42 19.69 -21.66
C ILE A 183 -16.08 18.42 -20.88
N GLY A 184 -17.05 17.51 -20.78
CA GLY A 184 -16.80 16.15 -20.40
C GLY A 184 -16.21 15.35 -21.56
N ARG A 185 -15.60 14.19 -21.25
CA ARG A 185 -15.13 13.21 -22.25
C ARG A 185 -15.56 11.82 -21.86
N THR A 186 -16.21 11.13 -22.81
CA THR A 186 -16.51 9.69 -22.72
C THR A 186 -15.92 9.03 -23.95
N HIS A 187 -15.31 7.86 -23.83
CA HIS A 187 -14.56 7.20 -24.92
C HIS A 187 -13.40 8.06 -25.48
N LEU A 188 -12.88 9.02 -24.72
CA LEU A 188 -11.96 10.08 -25.15
C LEU A 188 -12.57 11.04 -26.21
N MET A 189 -13.87 10.96 -26.43
CA MET A 189 -14.61 11.84 -27.32
C MET A 189 -15.35 12.91 -26.53
N ASP A 190 -15.61 14.06 -27.17
CA ASP A 190 -16.35 15.18 -26.56
C ASP A 190 -17.72 14.70 -26.06
N ALA A 191 -18.08 15.16 -24.87
CA ALA A 191 -19.35 14.89 -24.23
C ALA A 191 -19.99 16.18 -23.68
N THR A 192 -21.10 16.03 -22.95
CA THR A 192 -21.79 17.17 -22.34
C THR A 192 -20.93 17.83 -21.24
N PRO A 193 -21.16 19.13 -20.95
CA PRO A 193 -20.42 19.85 -19.93
C PRO A 193 -20.57 19.28 -18.52
N LEU A 194 -19.52 19.49 -17.72
CA LEU A 194 -19.50 19.36 -16.28
C LEU A 194 -18.57 20.44 -15.72
N THR A 195 -18.44 20.57 -14.40
CA THR A 195 -17.37 21.39 -13.84
C THR A 195 -16.10 20.56 -13.61
N LEU A 196 -14.94 21.22 -13.66
CA LEU A 196 -13.66 20.61 -13.31
C LEU A 196 -13.69 20.10 -11.84
N GLY A 197 -14.37 20.83 -10.95
CA GLY A 197 -14.59 20.37 -9.58
C GLY A 197 -15.41 19.08 -9.48
N GLN A 198 -16.44 18.90 -10.32
CA GLN A 198 -17.19 17.64 -10.41
C GLN A 198 -16.31 16.50 -10.89
N GLU A 199 -15.43 16.72 -11.85
CA GLU A 199 -14.47 15.71 -12.33
C GLU A 199 -13.53 15.27 -11.18
N PHE A 200 -12.94 16.21 -10.44
CA PHE A 200 -12.08 15.93 -9.30
C PHE A 200 -12.84 15.27 -8.13
N SER A 201 -14.12 15.57 -7.93
CA SER A 201 -14.94 14.92 -6.90
C SER A 201 -15.05 13.42 -7.08
N GLY A 202 -15.02 12.94 -8.33
CA GLY A 202 -14.97 11.52 -8.64
C GLY A 202 -13.68 10.84 -8.12
N TYR A 203 -12.55 11.54 -8.22
CA TYR A 203 -11.27 11.05 -7.68
C TYR A 203 -11.28 10.98 -6.15
N VAL A 204 -11.85 12.00 -5.52
CA VAL A 204 -12.05 12.03 -4.05
C VAL A 204 -12.87 10.83 -3.60
N GLN A 205 -13.98 10.53 -4.29
CA GLN A 205 -14.84 9.41 -3.93
C GLN A 205 -14.14 8.05 -4.10
N GLN A 206 -13.31 7.88 -5.14
CA GLN A 206 -12.53 6.64 -5.32
C GLN A 206 -11.59 6.39 -4.13
N LEU A 207 -10.89 7.42 -3.64
CA LEU A 207 -9.98 7.29 -2.50
C LEU A 207 -10.73 7.14 -1.18
N THR A 208 -11.89 7.79 -1.02
CA THR A 208 -12.77 7.58 0.13
C THR A 208 -13.18 6.12 0.25
N ASN A 209 -13.69 5.55 -0.83
CA ASN A 209 -14.04 4.13 -0.88
C ASN A 209 -12.82 3.22 -0.66
N GLY A 210 -11.63 3.64 -1.10
CA GLY A 210 -10.37 2.95 -0.85
C GLY A 210 -10.02 2.86 0.64
N LEU A 211 -10.17 3.98 1.37
CA LEU A 211 -9.95 4.04 2.82
C LEU A 211 -10.98 3.20 3.60
N GLU A 212 -12.23 3.19 3.16
CA GLU A 212 -13.26 2.32 3.75
C GLU A 212 -12.88 0.84 3.59
N ARG A 213 -12.45 0.40 2.39
CA ARG A 213 -11.98 -0.98 2.16
C ARG A 213 -10.78 -1.35 3.04
N ILE A 214 -9.85 -0.43 3.28
CA ILE A 214 -8.74 -0.67 4.22
C ILE A 214 -9.30 -0.94 5.62
N ASN A 215 -10.22 -0.13 6.09
CA ASN A 215 -10.82 -0.31 7.42
C ASN A 215 -11.59 -1.63 7.53
N ASP A 216 -12.27 -2.06 6.49
CA ASP A 216 -13.07 -3.29 6.45
C ASP A 216 -12.20 -4.56 6.51
N CYS A 217 -10.96 -4.55 6.05
CA CYS A 217 -10.07 -5.71 6.13
C CYS A 217 -9.30 -5.79 7.47
N LEU A 218 -9.12 -4.69 8.20
CA LEU A 218 -8.36 -4.65 9.46
C LEU A 218 -8.83 -5.66 10.53
N PRO A 219 -10.13 -5.89 10.77
CA PRO A 219 -10.57 -6.85 11.79
C PRO A 219 -10.01 -8.26 11.64
N ARG A 220 -9.75 -8.71 10.40
CA ARG A 220 -9.15 -10.03 10.11
C ARG A 220 -7.64 -10.02 10.29
N LEU A 221 -6.98 -8.90 10.01
CA LEU A 221 -5.55 -8.71 10.25
C LEU A 221 -5.20 -8.62 11.73
N TYR A 222 -6.15 -8.23 12.60
CA TYR A 222 -5.92 -8.22 14.05
C TYR A 222 -5.89 -9.61 14.68
N GLU A 223 -6.29 -10.66 13.98
CA GLU A 223 -6.28 -12.03 14.49
C GLU A 223 -4.90 -12.67 14.33
N LEU A 224 -4.31 -13.09 15.46
CA LEU A 224 -2.93 -13.57 15.52
C LEU A 224 -2.84 -15.09 15.67
N ALA A 225 -1.95 -15.70 14.90
CA ALA A 225 -1.67 -17.15 14.91
C ALA A 225 -0.96 -17.61 16.19
N LEU A 226 -0.25 -16.72 16.89
CA LEU A 226 0.58 -17.04 18.05
C LEU A 226 -0.17 -17.85 19.09
N GLY A 227 0.49 -18.90 19.59
CA GLY A 227 -0.08 -19.91 20.48
C GLY A 227 -0.63 -21.15 19.79
N GLY A 228 -0.67 -21.17 18.44
CA GLY A 228 -1.00 -22.39 17.68
C GLY A 228 0.15 -23.39 17.63
N THR A 229 1.36 -22.95 17.84
CA THR A 229 2.62 -23.69 17.74
C THR A 229 2.81 -24.39 16.40
N ALA A 230 3.09 -25.69 16.37
CA ALA A 230 3.52 -26.40 15.18
C ALA A 230 2.43 -26.54 14.11
N VAL A 231 1.21 -26.89 14.52
CA VAL A 231 0.09 -27.25 13.61
C VAL A 231 -1.25 -26.60 13.99
N GLY A 232 -1.31 -25.83 15.07
CA GLY A 232 -2.55 -25.17 15.53
C GLY A 232 -3.10 -25.68 16.86
N THR A 233 -2.55 -26.76 17.41
CA THR A 233 -3.05 -27.37 18.66
C THR A 233 -2.58 -26.68 19.93
N GLY A 234 -1.56 -25.82 19.86
CA GLY A 234 -0.96 -25.20 21.05
C GLY A 234 -0.11 -26.13 21.89
N LEU A 235 0.43 -27.19 21.29
CA LEU A 235 1.28 -28.13 21.99
C LEU A 235 2.43 -27.42 22.70
N ASN A 236 2.69 -27.79 23.97
CA ASN A 236 3.75 -27.26 24.83
C ASN A 236 3.58 -25.77 25.21
N THR A 237 2.35 -25.21 25.15
CA THR A 237 2.04 -23.89 25.64
C THR A 237 1.18 -23.94 26.92
N HIS A 238 1.19 -22.84 27.67
CA HIS A 238 0.20 -22.64 28.73
C HIS A 238 -1.15 -22.32 28.10
N PRO A 239 -2.29 -22.79 28.67
CA PRO A 239 -3.64 -22.54 28.10
C PRO A 239 -3.97 -21.06 27.86
N GLU A 240 -3.47 -20.17 28.69
CA GLU A 240 -3.68 -18.72 28.56
C GLU A 240 -2.66 -18.01 27.67
N PHE A 241 -1.61 -18.69 27.21
CA PHE A 241 -0.52 -18.03 26.48
C PHE A 241 -1.00 -17.28 25.22
N ALA A 242 -1.81 -17.94 24.38
CA ALA A 242 -2.28 -17.36 23.13
C ALA A 242 -3.04 -16.05 23.33
N ILE A 243 -3.93 -16.01 24.32
CA ILE A 243 -4.76 -14.83 24.63
C ILE A 243 -3.88 -13.72 25.23
N LYS A 244 -3.11 -14.02 26.28
CA LYS A 244 -2.29 -13.04 26.98
C LYS A 244 -1.17 -12.47 26.10
N ALA A 245 -0.58 -13.27 25.20
CA ALA A 245 0.42 -12.80 24.28
C ALA A 245 -0.18 -11.83 23.24
N ALA A 246 -1.37 -12.12 22.72
CA ALA A 246 -2.07 -11.20 21.82
C ALA A 246 -2.47 -9.89 22.52
N GLU A 247 -2.94 -9.96 23.76
CA GLU A 247 -3.25 -8.78 24.59
C GLU A 247 -1.98 -7.94 24.84
N LYS A 248 -0.83 -8.59 25.08
CA LYS A 248 0.44 -7.89 25.27
C LYS A 248 0.93 -7.24 23.97
N ILE A 249 0.73 -7.87 22.82
CA ILE A 249 1.02 -7.27 21.51
C ILE A 249 0.10 -6.05 21.28
N ALA A 250 -1.19 -6.16 21.63
CA ALA A 250 -2.13 -5.04 21.53
C ALA A 250 -1.70 -3.85 22.41
N GLU A 251 -1.27 -4.12 23.66
CA GLU A 251 -0.76 -3.09 24.59
C GLU A 251 0.50 -2.39 24.01
N LEU A 252 1.47 -3.17 23.51
CA LEU A 252 2.73 -2.63 22.99
C LEU A 252 2.58 -1.82 21.71
N THR A 253 1.58 -2.12 20.90
CA THR A 253 1.35 -1.47 19.60
C THR A 253 0.24 -0.43 19.63
N GLY A 254 -0.62 -0.44 20.65
CA GLY A 254 -1.83 0.37 20.68
C GLY A 254 -2.87 -0.03 19.62
N LYS A 255 -2.81 -1.29 19.12
CA LYS A 255 -3.73 -1.82 18.10
C LYS A 255 -4.56 -2.95 18.65
N SER A 256 -5.74 -3.20 18.06
CA SER A 256 -6.75 -4.13 18.56
C SER A 256 -6.42 -5.61 18.28
N PHE A 257 -5.15 -6.00 18.40
CA PHE A 257 -4.76 -7.40 18.19
C PHE A 257 -5.42 -8.34 19.19
N LYS A 258 -5.77 -9.52 18.71
CA LYS A 258 -6.41 -10.59 19.49
C LYS A 258 -5.94 -11.96 18.99
N SER A 259 -6.12 -12.96 19.83
CA SER A 259 -5.86 -14.35 19.44
C SER A 259 -6.84 -14.77 18.35
N ALA A 260 -6.33 -15.39 17.26
CA ALA A 260 -7.18 -15.91 16.19
C ALA A 260 -8.19 -16.93 16.71
N ARG A 261 -9.41 -16.86 16.18
CA ARG A 261 -10.53 -17.74 16.53
C ARG A 261 -10.23 -19.22 16.20
N ASN A 262 -9.45 -19.43 15.15
CA ASN A 262 -9.02 -20.76 14.69
C ASN A 262 -7.53 -20.73 14.36
N LYS A 263 -6.72 -21.48 15.12
CA LYS A 263 -5.26 -21.53 14.93
C LYS A 263 -4.85 -22.38 13.74
N PHE A 264 -5.66 -23.33 13.32
CA PHE A 264 -5.39 -24.17 12.14
C PHE A 264 -5.49 -23.33 10.86
N GLU A 265 -6.52 -22.52 10.73
CA GLU A 265 -6.65 -21.55 9.63
C GLU A 265 -5.51 -20.53 9.66
N ALA A 266 -5.21 -19.94 10.82
CA ALA A 266 -4.22 -18.88 10.95
C ALA A 266 -2.77 -19.32 10.61
N LEU A 267 -2.46 -20.64 10.69
CA LEU A 267 -1.16 -21.19 10.30
C LEU A 267 -1.11 -21.58 8.82
N ALA A 268 -2.19 -22.12 8.28
CA ALA A 268 -2.25 -22.76 6.98
C ALA A 268 -2.81 -21.88 5.86
N ALA A 269 -3.57 -20.86 6.21
CA ALA A 269 -4.12 -19.89 5.27
C ALA A 269 -3.69 -18.48 5.64
N HIS A 270 -3.52 -17.62 4.62
CA HIS A 270 -3.16 -16.20 4.81
C HIS A 270 -4.17 -15.30 4.11
N ASP A 271 -5.45 -15.67 4.18
CA ASP A 271 -6.56 -15.02 3.50
C ASP A 271 -6.70 -13.54 3.89
N ALA A 272 -6.41 -13.19 5.14
CA ALA A 272 -6.40 -11.79 5.58
C ALA A 272 -5.36 -10.92 4.84
N LEU A 273 -4.19 -11.48 4.49
CA LEU A 273 -3.16 -10.78 3.71
C LEU A 273 -3.47 -10.81 2.22
N VAL A 274 -4.11 -11.86 1.70
CA VAL A 274 -4.63 -11.92 0.33
C VAL A 274 -5.73 -10.88 0.13
N GLU A 275 -6.66 -10.78 1.08
CA GLU A 275 -7.69 -9.74 1.09
C GLU A 275 -7.09 -8.33 1.09
N LEU A 276 -6.13 -8.06 1.98
CA LEU A 276 -5.41 -6.78 2.01
C LEU A 276 -4.74 -6.49 0.67
N SER A 277 -4.09 -7.47 0.06
CA SER A 277 -3.46 -7.33 -1.26
C SER A 277 -4.50 -6.94 -2.32
N GLY A 278 -5.68 -7.56 -2.31
CA GLY A 278 -6.80 -7.20 -3.18
C GLY A 278 -7.31 -5.77 -2.96
N VAL A 279 -7.34 -5.30 -1.72
CA VAL A 279 -7.67 -3.90 -1.38
C VAL A 279 -6.61 -2.95 -1.93
N LEU A 280 -5.32 -3.25 -1.74
CA LEU A 280 -4.21 -2.45 -2.27
C LEU A 280 -4.25 -2.37 -3.80
N LYS A 281 -4.55 -3.49 -4.49
CA LYS A 281 -4.78 -3.53 -5.93
C LYS A 281 -5.93 -2.62 -6.36
N THR A 282 -7.05 -2.63 -5.62
CA THR A 282 -8.20 -1.76 -5.93
C THR A 282 -7.85 -0.29 -5.78
N ILE A 283 -7.08 0.07 -4.75
CA ILE A 283 -6.56 1.44 -4.57
C ILE A 283 -5.61 1.80 -5.72
N ALA A 284 -4.70 0.90 -6.11
CA ALA A 284 -3.81 1.11 -7.24
C ALA A 284 -4.57 1.32 -8.56
N ALA A 285 -5.69 0.60 -8.78
CA ALA A 285 -6.56 0.83 -9.94
C ALA A 285 -7.17 2.24 -9.96
N SER A 286 -7.60 2.74 -8.79
CA SER A 286 -8.08 4.12 -8.63
C SER A 286 -6.98 5.13 -8.90
N LEU A 287 -5.80 4.93 -8.32
CA LEU A 287 -4.63 5.81 -8.50
C LEU A 287 -4.15 5.84 -9.95
N MET A 288 -4.16 4.69 -10.63
CA MET A 288 -3.83 4.58 -12.06
C MET A 288 -4.76 5.45 -12.91
N LYS A 289 -6.07 5.40 -12.65
CA LYS A 289 -7.07 6.20 -13.36
C LYS A 289 -6.85 7.70 -13.08
N ILE A 290 -6.69 8.09 -11.83
CA ILE A 290 -6.47 9.48 -11.43
C ILE A 290 -5.21 10.05 -12.09
N ALA A 291 -4.09 9.34 -11.98
CA ALA A 291 -2.82 9.77 -12.57
C ALA A 291 -2.88 9.89 -14.10
N ASN A 292 -3.58 8.96 -14.77
CA ASN A 292 -3.78 9.03 -16.21
C ASN A 292 -4.64 10.21 -16.63
N ASP A 293 -5.74 10.48 -15.93
CA ASP A 293 -6.60 11.63 -16.25
C ASP A 293 -5.84 12.95 -16.07
N VAL A 294 -5.13 13.11 -14.94
CA VAL A 294 -4.29 14.29 -14.71
C VAL A 294 -3.25 14.47 -15.81
N ARG A 295 -2.58 13.39 -16.22
CA ARG A 295 -1.59 13.41 -17.31
C ARG A 295 -2.20 13.76 -18.65
N TRP A 296 -3.39 13.23 -18.99
CA TRP A 296 -4.09 13.55 -20.21
C TRP A 296 -4.55 15.01 -20.23
N LEU A 297 -5.16 15.49 -19.15
CA LEU A 297 -5.62 16.87 -19.04
C LEU A 297 -4.47 17.87 -19.10
N GLY A 298 -3.28 17.51 -18.61
CA GLY A 298 -2.07 18.33 -18.68
C GLY A 298 -1.25 18.15 -19.96
N SER A 299 -1.71 17.35 -20.93
CA SER A 299 -0.94 17.03 -22.15
C SER A 299 -0.81 18.24 -23.09
N GLY A 300 0.32 18.35 -23.76
CA GLY A 300 0.57 19.40 -24.75
C GLY A 300 1.88 20.15 -24.46
N PRO A 301 1.87 21.48 -24.24
CA PRO A 301 0.74 22.38 -23.95
C PRO A 301 -0.05 22.89 -25.16
N ARG A 302 0.49 22.76 -26.40
CA ARG A 302 -0.18 23.30 -27.60
C ARG A 302 -0.83 22.26 -28.50
N ALA A 303 -0.27 21.05 -28.56
CA ALA A 303 -0.72 19.95 -29.41
C ALA A 303 -1.38 18.81 -28.63
N GLY A 304 -1.83 19.06 -27.41
CA GLY A 304 -2.57 18.14 -26.57
C GLY A 304 -3.83 18.79 -26.00
N ILE A 305 -4.39 18.19 -24.94
CA ILE A 305 -5.59 18.70 -24.27
C ILE A 305 -5.29 20.03 -23.55
N GLY A 306 -4.27 20.06 -22.70
CA GLY A 306 -3.78 21.26 -22.04
C GLY A 306 -4.80 22.02 -21.20
N GLU A 307 -5.77 21.34 -20.58
CA GLU A 307 -6.76 21.94 -19.68
C GLU A 307 -6.22 22.14 -18.26
N LEU A 308 -5.17 21.40 -17.88
CA LEU A 308 -4.45 21.59 -16.63
C LEU A 308 -3.02 22.08 -16.89
N LEU A 309 -2.55 22.94 -16.00
CA LEU A 309 -1.15 23.30 -15.86
C LEU A 309 -0.58 22.52 -14.69
N LEU A 310 0.43 21.69 -14.96
CA LEU A 310 1.09 20.86 -13.96
C LEU A 310 2.36 21.54 -13.44
N PRO A 311 2.76 21.32 -12.17
CA PRO A 311 4.03 21.83 -11.64
C PRO A 311 5.24 21.40 -12.47
N GLU A 312 6.20 22.31 -12.60
CA GLU A 312 7.48 22.07 -13.26
C GLU A 312 8.52 21.67 -12.18
N ASN A 313 8.77 20.37 -12.03
CA ASN A 313 9.64 19.88 -10.97
C ASN A 313 11.08 19.66 -11.44
N GLU A 314 11.27 19.25 -12.70
CA GLU A 314 12.57 18.98 -13.30
C GLU A 314 12.57 19.20 -14.83
N PRO A 315 13.77 19.41 -15.45
CA PRO A 315 13.86 19.49 -16.92
C PRO A 315 13.38 18.19 -17.57
N GLY A 316 12.41 18.29 -18.47
CA GLY A 316 11.73 17.14 -19.07
C GLY A 316 12.45 16.50 -20.25
N SER A 317 13.58 17.08 -20.75
CA SER A 317 14.29 16.57 -21.91
C SER A 317 15.75 17.05 -21.97
N SER A 318 16.63 16.18 -22.39
CA SER A 318 18.05 16.50 -22.62
C SER A 318 18.31 17.26 -23.94
N ILE A 319 17.34 17.25 -24.88
CA ILE A 319 17.51 17.82 -26.23
C ILE A 319 16.39 18.80 -26.63
N MET A 320 15.31 18.91 -25.85
CA MET A 320 14.20 19.83 -26.09
C MET A 320 14.07 20.82 -24.93
N PRO A 321 14.74 22.00 -25.02
CA PRO A 321 14.73 22.98 -23.94
C PRO A 321 13.31 23.45 -23.61
N GLY A 322 12.97 23.56 -22.33
CA GLY A 322 11.66 24.00 -21.84
C GLY A 322 10.54 22.97 -21.92
N LYS A 323 10.85 21.71 -22.29
CA LYS A 323 9.87 20.62 -22.20
C LYS A 323 9.71 20.17 -20.74
N VAL A 324 8.47 20.14 -20.27
CA VAL A 324 8.10 19.61 -18.96
C VAL A 324 7.24 18.36 -19.14
N ASN A 325 7.52 17.33 -18.37
CA ASN A 325 6.79 16.04 -18.44
C ASN A 325 5.93 15.84 -17.20
N PRO A 326 4.84 15.06 -17.28
CA PRO A 326 3.99 14.73 -16.13
C PRO A 326 4.61 13.60 -15.29
N THR A 327 5.84 13.79 -14.82
CA THR A 327 6.70 12.77 -14.22
C THR A 327 6.09 12.13 -12.97
N GLN A 328 5.36 12.89 -12.17
CA GLN A 328 4.66 12.36 -10.99
C GLN A 328 3.54 11.38 -11.38
N SER A 329 2.80 11.67 -12.45
CA SER A 329 1.82 10.73 -13.00
C SER A 329 2.47 9.46 -13.54
N GLU A 330 3.64 9.59 -14.18
CA GLU A 330 4.40 8.43 -14.69
C GLU A 330 4.88 7.54 -13.54
N ALA A 331 5.46 8.13 -12.49
CA ALA A 331 5.87 7.40 -11.29
C ALA A 331 4.70 6.69 -10.62
N MET A 332 3.57 7.37 -10.43
CA MET A 332 2.36 6.78 -9.87
C MET A 332 1.88 5.59 -10.69
N THR A 333 1.85 5.69 -12.01
CA THR A 333 1.39 4.58 -12.86
C THR A 333 2.34 3.39 -12.82
N MET A 334 3.66 3.59 -12.73
CA MET A 334 4.63 2.50 -12.54
C MET A 334 4.45 1.81 -11.19
N VAL A 335 4.21 2.55 -10.11
CA VAL A 335 3.89 1.98 -8.80
C VAL A 335 2.62 1.12 -8.87
N CYS A 336 1.57 1.59 -9.53
CA CYS A 336 0.34 0.82 -9.70
C CYS A 336 0.58 -0.53 -10.43
N VAL A 337 1.38 -0.53 -11.49
CA VAL A 337 1.74 -1.75 -12.22
C VAL A 337 2.49 -2.74 -11.31
N GLN A 338 3.44 -2.24 -10.50
CA GLN A 338 4.16 -3.09 -9.54
C GLN A 338 3.20 -3.71 -8.51
N VAL A 339 2.25 -2.94 -7.99
CA VAL A 339 1.24 -3.44 -7.04
C VAL A 339 0.37 -4.52 -7.67
N PHE A 340 -0.01 -4.41 -8.94
CA PHE A 340 -0.74 -5.45 -9.66
C PHE A 340 0.06 -6.75 -9.76
N GLY A 341 1.36 -6.65 -10.05
CA GLY A 341 2.27 -7.81 -10.05
C GLY A 341 2.41 -8.45 -8.66
N ASN A 342 2.55 -7.64 -7.63
CA ASN A 342 2.62 -8.10 -6.24
C ASN A 342 1.34 -8.82 -5.82
N ASP A 343 0.16 -8.29 -6.18
CA ASP A 343 -1.13 -8.93 -5.89
C ASP A 343 -1.24 -10.31 -6.53
N THR A 344 -0.81 -10.46 -7.77
CA THR A 344 -0.77 -11.77 -8.44
C THR A 344 0.11 -12.76 -7.65
N THR A 345 1.28 -12.32 -7.22
CA THR A 345 2.20 -13.13 -6.40
C THR A 345 1.55 -13.53 -5.07
N VAL A 346 0.95 -12.59 -4.36
CA VAL A 346 0.30 -12.84 -3.06
C VAL A 346 -0.88 -13.79 -3.20
N ASN A 347 -1.71 -13.62 -4.23
CA ASN A 347 -2.88 -14.47 -4.48
C ASN A 347 -2.48 -15.93 -4.73
N ILE A 348 -1.53 -16.18 -5.64
CA ILE A 348 -1.05 -17.55 -5.93
C ILE A 348 -0.40 -18.16 -4.69
N SER A 349 0.41 -17.37 -3.96
CA SER A 349 1.08 -17.82 -2.75
C SER A 349 0.09 -18.14 -1.63
N GLY A 350 -0.96 -17.33 -1.46
CA GLY A 350 -2.03 -17.61 -0.50
C GLY A 350 -2.78 -18.90 -0.80
N ALA A 351 -3.05 -19.17 -2.09
CA ALA A 351 -3.70 -20.39 -2.54
C ALA A 351 -2.84 -21.67 -2.44
N SER A 352 -1.54 -21.54 -2.09
CA SER A 352 -0.58 -22.66 -2.10
C SER A 352 -0.36 -23.29 -0.73
N GLY A 353 -1.25 -23.07 0.25
CA GLY A 353 -1.23 -23.78 1.53
C GLY A 353 -1.56 -25.27 1.38
N ASN A 354 -0.91 -26.11 2.19
CA ASN A 354 -1.18 -27.53 2.19
C ASN A 354 -1.34 -28.01 3.64
N PHE A 355 -2.47 -28.66 3.94
CA PHE A 355 -2.79 -29.17 5.27
C PHE A 355 -2.65 -28.07 6.35
N GLU A 356 -1.74 -28.20 7.30
CA GLU A 356 -1.63 -27.33 8.46
C GLU A 356 -0.62 -26.18 8.28
N LEU A 357 -0.04 -25.99 7.07
CA LEU A 357 0.95 -24.95 6.85
C LEU A 357 0.92 -24.40 5.40
N ASN A 358 1.01 -23.10 5.29
CA ASN A 358 1.40 -22.44 4.06
C ASN A 358 2.91 -22.14 4.11
N VAL A 359 3.65 -22.51 3.07
CA VAL A 359 5.11 -22.33 2.98
C VAL A 359 5.54 -21.27 1.97
N PHE A 360 4.70 -20.24 1.77
CA PHE A 360 4.97 -19.07 0.94
C PHE A 360 4.96 -17.77 1.75
N LYS A 361 5.01 -17.85 3.09
CA LYS A 361 4.93 -16.71 4.00
C LYS A 361 5.95 -15.59 3.69
N PRO A 362 7.24 -15.89 3.43
CA PRO A 362 8.24 -14.87 3.13
C PRO A 362 7.86 -14.00 1.92
N VAL A 363 7.46 -14.62 0.82
CA VAL A 363 7.11 -13.88 -0.40
C VAL A 363 5.78 -13.13 -0.27
N ILE A 364 4.81 -13.66 0.49
CA ILE A 364 3.55 -12.97 0.77
C ILE A 364 3.83 -11.63 1.46
N ILE A 365 4.50 -11.67 2.62
CA ILE A 365 4.70 -10.45 3.40
C ILE A 365 5.63 -9.46 2.72
N TYR A 366 6.64 -9.91 1.99
CA TYR A 366 7.52 -9.03 1.24
C TYR A 366 6.74 -8.19 0.22
N ASN A 367 5.86 -8.84 -0.58
CA ASN A 367 5.07 -8.15 -1.58
C ASN A 367 3.97 -7.27 -0.97
N VAL A 368 3.34 -7.68 0.12
CA VAL A 368 2.34 -6.86 0.83
C VAL A 368 2.98 -5.59 1.39
N LEU A 369 4.09 -5.70 2.11
CA LEU A 369 4.79 -4.53 2.68
C LEU A 369 5.37 -3.62 1.59
N GLN A 370 5.88 -4.19 0.49
CA GLN A 370 6.32 -3.40 -0.65
C GLN A 370 5.15 -2.59 -1.25
N SER A 371 3.99 -3.20 -1.42
CA SER A 371 2.81 -2.53 -1.97
C SER A 371 2.31 -1.40 -1.05
N ILE A 372 2.25 -1.63 0.26
CA ILE A 372 1.90 -0.60 1.25
C ILE A 372 2.85 0.59 1.15
N ARG A 373 4.16 0.33 1.16
CA ARG A 373 5.19 1.37 1.08
C ARG A 373 5.10 2.15 -0.22
N LEU A 374 5.05 1.47 -1.37
CA LEU A 374 5.03 2.13 -2.67
C LEU A 374 3.79 2.98 -2.88
N ILE A 375 2.60 2.51 -2.48
CA ILE A 375 1.37 3.30 -2.54
C ILE A 375 1.48 4.54 -1.65
N SER A 376 1.98 4.36 -0.42
CA SER A 376 2.13 5.46 0.53
C SER A 376 3.07 6.55 0.01
N ASP A 377 4.27 6.15 -0.43
CA ASP A 377 5.28 7.06 -0.96
C ASP A 377 4.80 7.77 -2.23
N ALA A 378 4.13 7.04 -3.13
CA ALA A 378 3.58 7.61 -4.35
C ALA A 378 2.43 8.59 -4.06
N CYS A 379 1.54 8.29 -3.11
CA CYS A 379 0.48 9.22 -2.69
C CYS A 379 1.08 10.51 -2.11
N GLU A 380 2.11 10.42 -1.27
CA GLU A 380 2.79 11.58 -0.72
C GLU A 380 3.45 12.42 -1.82
N SER A 381 4.28 11.79 -2.65
CA SER A 381 4.98 12.46 -3.74
C SER A 381 4.03 13.10 -4.75
N PHE A 382 2.98 12.39 -5.15
CA PHE A 382 1.99 12.89 -6.10
C PHE A 382 1.19 14.08 -5.52
N THR A 383 0.90 14.04 -4.21
CA THR A 383 0.26 15.16 -3.52
C THR A 383 1.16 16.37 -3.54
N ASP A 384 2.38 16.26 -3.02
CA ASP A 384 3.26 17.40 -2.77
C ASP A 384 3.85 18.00 -4.04
N ASN A 385 4.13 17.16 -5.04
CA ASN A 385 4.82 17.58 -6.27
C ASN A 385 3.90 17.67 -7.50
N CYS A 386 2.62 17.33 -7.38
CA CYS A 386 1.67 17.46 -8.49
C CYS A 386 0.37 18.12 -8.04
N VAL A 387 -0.45 17.45 -7.22
CA VAL A 387 -1.85 17.83 -6.98
C VAL A 387 -1.98 19.24 -6.41
N VAL A 388 -1.20 19.59 -5.37
CA VAL A 388 -1.28 20.93 -4.72
C VAL A 388 -0.97 22.07 -5.68
N GLY A 389 -0.13 21.83 -6.68
CA GLY A 389 0.30 22.84 -7.66
C GLY A 389 -0.51 22.85 -8.96
N ILE A 390 -1.50 21.97 -9.14
CA ILE A 390 -2.35 21.96 -10.34
C ILE A 390 -3.14 23.28 -10.45
N GLN A 391 -3.13 23.86 -11.64
CA GLN A 391 -3.92 25.04 -11.99
C GLN A 391 -4.76 24.77 -13.23
N PRO A 392 -5.95 25.38 -13.35
CA PRO A 392 -6.75 25.28 -14.56
C PRO A 392 -6.17 26.17 -15.67
N ASN A 393 -6.12 25.65 -16.88
CA ASN A 393 -5.84 26.46 -18.06
C ASN A 393 -7.16 26.93 -18.67
N GLU A 394 -7.71 28.02 -18.10
CA GLU A 394 -9.01 28.54 -18.48
C GLU A 394 -9.12 28.88 -19.98
N ARG A 395 -8.01 29.29 -20.60
CA ARG A 395 -7.98 29.56 -22.05
C ARG A 395 -8.34 28.34 -22.87
N ASN A 396 -7.71 27.21 -22.58
CA ASN A 396 -7.95 25.96 -23.30
C ASN A 396 -9.29 25.36 -22.91
N ILE A 397 -9.66 25.42 -21.64
CA ILE A 397 -10.98 24.99 -21.14
C ILE A 397 -12.09 25.70 -21.87
N ASN A 398 -12.06 27.05 -21.94
CA ASN A 398 -13.06 27.85 -22.61
C ASN A 398 -13.07 27.63 -24.13
N LYS A 399 -11.89 27.45 -24.73
CA LYS A 399 -11.80 27.11 -26.16
C LYS A 399 -12.51 25.79 -26.46
N HIS A 400 -12.15 24.71 -25.74
CA HIS A 400 -12.75 23.41 -25.97
C HIS A 400 -14.25 23.38 -25.68
N LEU A 401 -14.70 24.12 -24.66
CA LEU A 401 -16.12 24.25 -24.33
C LEU A 401 -16.90 24.89 -25.47
N ASN A 402 -16.41 26.03 -26.00
CA ASN A 402 -17.08 26.77 -27.04
C ASN A 402 -17.04 26.08 -28.41
N ASP A 403 -15.98 25.29 -28.69
CA ASP A 403 -15.82 24.54 -29.93
C ASP A 403 -16.64 23.25 -29.94
N SER A 404 -17.14 22.80 -28.77
CA SER A 404 -17.81 21.51 -28.63
C SER A 404 -19.17 21.44 -29.33
N LEU A 405 -19.31 20.47 -30.20
CA LEU A 405 -20.60 20.20 -30.86
C LEU A 405 -21.61 19.52 -29.90
N MET A 406 -21.18 19.03 -28.74
CA MET A 406 -22.06 18.36 -27.78
C MET A 406 -22.94 19.32 -26.97
N LEU A 407 -22.69 20.62 -27.05
CA LEU A 407 -23.59 21.64 -26.53
C LEU A 407 -24.95 21.61 -27.22
N VAL A 408 -25.06 21.01 -28.40
CA VAL A 408 -26.31 20.76 -29.13
C VAL A 408 -27.34 20.00 -28.30
N THR A 409 -26.88 19.22 -27.32
CA THR A 409 -27.74 18.42 -26.41
C THR A 409 -28.73 19.34 -25.64
N ALA A 410 -28.38 20.60 -25.36
CA ALA A 410 -29.26 21.55 -24.74
C ALA A 410 -30.51 21.83 -25.58
N LEU A 411 -30.43 21.69 -26.90
CA LEU A 411 -31.52 21.95 -27.84
C LEU A 411 -32.56 20.83 -27.91
N ASN A 412 -32.21 19.58 -27.51
CA ASN A 412 -33.09 18.42 -27.63
C ASN A 412 -34.51 18.62 -27.07
N PRO A 413 -34.69 19.22 -25.87
CA PRO A 413 -36.03 19.48 -25.33
C PRO A 413 -36.87 20.49 -26.09
N HIS A 414 -36.21 21.32 -26.91
CA HIS A 414 -36.86 22.47 -27.62
C HIS A 414 -37.15 22.17 -29.08
N ILE A 415 -36.27 21.46 -29.76
CA ILE A 415 -36.38 21.23 -31.24
C ILE A 415 -36.43 19.74 -31.61
N GLY A 416 -36.31 18.87 -30.64
CA GLY A 416 -36.25 17.41 -30.85
C GLY A 416 -34.85 16.89 -31.28
N TYR A 417 -34.61 15.60 -31.05
CA TYR A 417 -33.31 14.96 -31.32
C TYR A 417 -32.87 15.06 -32.78
N ASP A 418 -33.80 14.83 -33.75
CA ASP A 418 -33.45 14.81 -35.17
C ASP A 418 -32.98 16.19 -35.69
N ASN A 419 -33.59 17.29 -35.25
CA ASN A 419 -33.18 18.63 -35.63
C ASN A 419 -31.84 18.98 -34.96
N ALA A 420 -31.64 18.64 -33.70
CA ALA A 420 -30.36 18.78 -33.02
C ALA A 420 -29.24 18.02 -33.76
N ALA A 421 -29.50 16.77 -34.16
CA ALA A 421 -28.57 15.98 -34.96
C ALA A 421 -28.23 16.59 -36.32
N LYS A 422 -29.21 17.22 -37.00
CA LYS A 422 -28.97 17.95 -38.27
C LYS A 422 -28.03 19.13 -38.06
N ILE A 423 -28.24 19.91 -36.99
CA ILE A 423 -27.38 21.05 -36.63
C ILE A 423 -25.95 20.57 -36.37
N ALA A 424 -25.76 19.57 -35.51
CA ALA A 424 -24.43 19.04 -35.17
C ALA A 424 -23.69 18.48 -36.40
N LYS A 425 -24.39 17.71 -37.27
CA LYS A 425 -23.81 17.14 -38.49
C LYS A 425 -23.40 18.22 -39.49
N LYS A 426 -24.24 19.26 -39.69
CA LYS A 426 -23.89 20.38 -40.55
C LYS A 426 -22.70 21.16 -40.02
N ALA A 427 -22.72 21.49 -38.72
CA ALA A 427 -21.63 22.23 -38.06
C ALA A 427 -20.30 21.45 -38.23
N HIS A 428 -20.28 20.14 -37.98
CA HIS A 428 -19.10 19.33 -38.15
C HIS A 428 -18.61 19.27 -39.59
N LYS A 429 -19.53 18.98 -40.55
CA LYS A 429 -19.18 18.80 -41.97
C LYS A 429 -18.62 20.09 -42.60
N GLU A 430 -19.14 21.23 -42.20
CA GLU A 430 -18.82 22.54 -42.80
C GLU A 430 -17.82 23.36 -41.94
N ASN A 431 -17.33 22.75 -40.84
CA ASN A 431 -16.42 23.40 -39.85
C ASN A 431 -16.97 24.75 -39.37
N LYS A 432 -18.25 24.74 -38.97
CA LYS A 432 -19.00 25.89 -38.46
C LYS A 432 -19.36 25.69 -36.98
N THR A 433 -19.76 26.78 -36.33
CA THR A 433 -20.35 26.70 -34.99
C THR A 433 -21.77 26.10 -35.04
N LEU A 434 -22.22 25.54 -33.93
CA LEU A 434 -23.62 25.07 -33.79
C LEU A 434 -24.62 26.19 -34.06
N LYS A 435 -24.31 27.42 -33.64
CA LYS A 435 -25.16 28.60 -33.83
C LYS A 435 -25.32 28.94 -35.30
N GLU A 436 -24.22 29.03 -36.04
CA GLU A 436 -24.25 29.28 -37.49
C GLU A 436 -25.06 28.21 -38.24
N ALA A 437 -24.80 26.93 -37.90
CA ALA A 437 -25.52 25.83 -38.51
C ALA A 437 -27.04 25.85 -38.21
N ALA A 438 -27.43 26.24 -36.97
CA ALA A 438 -28.84 26.35 -36.58
C ALA A 438 -29.58 27.45 -37.34
N ILE A 439 -28.92 28.57 -37.55
CA ILE A 439 -29.45 29.74 -38.30
C ILE A 439 -29.60 29.36 -39.80
N GLU A 440 -28.55 28.83 -40.40
CA GLU A 440 -28.56 28.45 -41.81
C GLU A 440 -29.55 27.35 -42.15
N LEU A 441 -29.90 26.47 -41.20
CA LEU A 441 -30.95 25.49 -41.32
C LEU A 441 -32.36 26.05 -41.04
N GLU A 442 -32.46 27.31 -40.69
CA GLU A 442 -33.70 28.02 -40.33
C GLU A 442 -34.46 27.30 -39.17
N ILE A 443 -33.71 26.60 -38.28
CA ILE A 443 -34.29 25.87 -37.14
C ILE A 443 -34.42 26.83 -35.92
N LEU A 444 -33.45 27.71 -35.71
CA LEU A 444 -33.46 28.66 -34.60
C LEU A 444 -32.89 30.02 -35.04
N THR A 445 -33.39 31.12 -34.40
CA THR A 445 -32.71 32.40 -34.48
C THR A 445 -31.51 32.47 -33.57
N ALA A 446 -30.62 33.45 -33.79
CA ALA A 446 -29.42 33.65 -32.96
C ALA A 446 -29.78 33.86 -31.48
N GLU A 447 -30.79 34.71 -31.23
CA GLU A 447 -31.27 35.05 -29.88
C GLU A 447 -31.82 33.82 -29.17
N LYS A 448 -32.61 32.98 -29.88
CA LYS A 448 -33.20 31.77 -29.30
C LYS A 448 -32.14 30.71 -29.01
N PHE A 449 -31.13 30.60 -29.87
CA PHE A 449 -29.99 29.75 -29.64
C PHE A 449 -29.25 30.14 -28.34
N ASP A 450 -28.91 31.42 -28.18
CA ASP A 450 -28.19 31.97 -27.03
C ASP A 450 -29.01 31.89 -25.73
N GLU A 451 -30.34 31.91 -25.81
CA GLU A 451 -31.23 31.69 -24.66
C GLU A 451 -31.17 30.25 -24.14
N ILE A 452 -31.10 29.28 -25.05
CA ILE A 452 -31.21 27.86 -24.75
C ILE A 452 -29.85 27.24 -24.41
N VAL A 453 -28.83 27.48 -25.24
CA VAL A 453 -27.50 26.85 -25.12
C VAL A 453 -26.68 27.64 -24.10
N LYS A 454 -26.81 27.21 -22.85
CA LYS A 454 -26.08 27.75 -21.69
C LYS A 454 -25.39 26.63 -20.96
N PRO A 455 -24.05 26.49 -21.09
CA PRO A 455 -23.29 25.42 -20.45
C PRO A 455 -23.54 25.32 -18.95
N GLU A 456 -23.74 26.45 -18.25
CA GLU A 456 -24.05 26.51 -16.83
C GLU A 456 -25.39 25.85 -16.44
N LYS A 457 -26.27 25.64 -17.39
CA LYS A 457 -27.55 24.94 -17.20
C LYS A 457 -27.48 23.44 -17.58
N MET A 458 -26.30 22.98 -17.98
CA MET A 458 -26.10 21.60 -18.45
C MET A 458 -25.31 20.72 -17.44
N ILE A 459 -24.89 21.28 -16.31
CA ILE A 459 -24.01 20.65 -15.32
C ILE A 459 -24.74 19.92 -14.18
N GLY A 460 -26.05 19.80 -14.27
CA GLY A 460 -26.88 19.12 -13.27
C GLY A 460 -28.30 18.84 -13.76
N PRO A 461 -29.13 18.17 -12.94
CA PRO A 461 -30.53 17.97 -13.22
C PRO A 461 -31.26 19.32 -13.38
N LYS A 462 -32.22 19.39 -14.32
CA LYS A 462 -33.13 20.54 -14.39
C LYS A 462 -34.17 20.42 -13.29
N ALA A 463 -34.38 21.52 -12.53
CA ALA A 463 -35.49 21.63 -11.60
C ALA A 463 -36.84 21.68 -12.34
#